data_a94fa0d53b4213cf6af44e3dd5f90d32
#
_entry.id   a94fa0d53b4213cf6af44e3dd5f90d32
#
_cell.length_a   1.000
_cell.length_b   1.000
_cell.length_c   1.000
_cell.angle_alpha   90.00
_cell.angle_beta   90.00
_cell.angle_gamma   90.00
#
_symmetry.space_group_name_H-M   'P 1'
#
loop_
_entity.id
_entity.type
_entity.pdbx_description
1 polymer ?
#
loop_
_entity_poly.entity_id
_entity_poly.type
_entity_poly.pdbx_seq_one_letter_code
_entity_poly.pdbx_strand_id
1 'polypeptide(L)'
;GNAIAYQEYGTFLEDMLRFIESGKHPNLELKENGLLHIEGRDEPMTWMNSTVNGKPVVPRTGYVVEINALWYNALKFIAEMAISNGKPEKAAELDARADIAKESFQRIFVNPNGYLFDYVEDGITDWSVRPNMIFPVAFDYSPLEPEQKKSVLDFCTRELLTPKGLRTLSPKSGGYNP
;
A
#
# COMPACT_ATOMS: atom_id res chain seq x y z
N GLY A 1 6.59 19.08 -16.42
CA GLY A 1 5.73 17.91 -16.60
C GLY A 1 6.51 16.61 -16.46
N ASN A 2 5.85 15.46 -16.66
CA ASN A 2 6.41 14.12 -16.43
C ASN A 2 7.69 13.82 -17.21
N ALA A 3 7.86 14.39 -18.42
CA ALA A 3 9.08 14.24 -19.21
C ALA A 3 10.33 14.83 -18.52
N ILE A 4 10.21 16.02 -17.94
CA ILE A 4 11.31 16.65 -17.19
C ILE A 4 11.61 15.85 -15.93
N ALA A 5 10.58 15.44 -15.19
CA ALA A 5 10.74 14.64 -13.99
C ALA A 5 11.43 13.29 -14.29
N TYR A 6 11.10 12.65 -15.41
CA TYR A 6 11.78 11.42 -15.81
C TYR A 6 13.25 11.63 -16.19
N GLN A 7 13.57 12.72 -16.90
CA GLN A 7 14.97 13.05 -17.22
C GLN A 7 15.81 13.26 -15.95
N GLU A 8 15.22 13.83 -14.91
CA GLU A 8 15.90 14.12 -13.65
C GLU A 8 15.94 12.92 -12.70
N TYR A 9 14.83 12.20 -12.56
CA TYR A 9 14.67 11.16 -11.55
C TYR A 9 14.44 9.74 -12.11
N GLY A 10 14.31 9.58 -13.43
CA GLY A 10 13.92 8.30 -14.03
C GLY A 10 14.88 7.16 -13.70
N THR A 11 16.20 7.40 -13.79
CA THR A 11 17.21 6.40 -13.43
C THR A 11 17.12 6.00 -11.96
N PHE A 12 16.91 6.96 -11.06
CA PHE A 12 16.77 6.70 -9.63
C PHE A 12 15.54 5.85 -9.34
N LEU A 13 14.40 6.15 -9.99
CA LEU A 13 13.17 5.38 -9.83
C LEU A 13 13.31 3.95 -10.38
N GLU A 14 13.97 3.79 -11.52
CA GLU A 14 14.27 2.46 -12.07
C GLU A 14 15.24 1.67 -11.18
N ASP A 15 16.22 2.32 -10.56
CA ASP A 15 17.11 1.70 -9.59
C ASP A 15 16.39 1.23 -8.33
N MET A 16 15.43 2.02 -7.84
CA MET A 16 14.57 1.63 -6.72
C MET A 16 13.72 0.41 -7.06
N LEU A 17 13.10 0.36 -8.24
CA LEU A 17 12.35 -0.80 -8.68
C LEU A 17 13.25 -2.04 -8.74
N ARG A 18 14.41 -1.94 -9.39
CA ARG A 18 15.38 -3.06 -9.46
C ARG A 18 15.84 -3.53 -8.09
N PHE A 19 16.03 -2.60 -7.14
CA PHE A 19 16.40 -2.97 -5.77
C PHE A 19 15.31 -3.78 -5.08
N ILE A 20 14.05 -3.34 -5.18
CA ILE A 20 12.90 -4.06 -4.62
C ILE A 20 12.79 -5.46 -5.25
N GLU A 21 12.89 -5.56 -6.57
CA GLU A 21 12.81 -6.80 -7.34
C GLU A 21 13.97 -7.76 -7.04
N SER A 22 15.12 -7.23 -6.67
CA SER A 22 16.30 -8.05 -6.39
C SER A 22 16.19 -8.92 -5.13
N GLY A 23 15.18 -8.67 -4.27
CA GLY A 23 15.01 -9.37 -3.00
C GLY A 23 16.16 -9.17 -2.00
N LYS A 24 16.99 -8.11 -2.19
CA LYS A 24 18.15 -7.87 -1.32
C LYS A 24 17.80 -7.21 0.01
N HIS A 25 16.61 -6.63 0.13
CA HIS A 25 16.18 -6.06 1.40
C HIS A 25 15.76 -7.21 2.34
N PRO A 26 16.32 -7.29 3.57
CA PRO A 26 16.08 -8.44 4.45
C PRO A 26 14.62 -8.60 4.89
N ASN A 27 13.87 -7.49 4.94
CA ASN A 27 12.50 -7.45 5.46
C ASN A 27 11.46 -7.06 4.40
N LEU A 28 11.80 -7.12 3.11
CA LEU A 28 10.90 -6.76 2.00
C LEU A 28 11.09 -7.73 0.84
N GLU A 29 10.00 -8.33 0.38
CA GLU A 29 10.01 -9.28 -0.73
C GLU A 29 8.86 -9.01 -1.69
N LEU A 30 9.15 -8.96 -2.99
CA LEU A 30 8.12 -8.98 -4.04
C LEU A 30 7.70 -10.43 -4.29
N LYS A 31 6.42 -10.72 -4.06
CA LYS A 31 5.86 -12.06 -4.26
C LYS A 31 5.34 -12.27 -5.68
N GLU A 32 5.15 -13.52 -6.07
CA GLU A 32 4.65 -13.92 -7.40
C GLU A 32 3.26 -13.32 -7.73
N ASN A 33 2.46 -13.02 -6.72
CA ASN A 33 1.18 -12.34 -6.87
C ASN A 33 1.28 -10.83 -7.12
N GLY A 34 2.49 -10.30 -7.32
CA GLY A 34 2.76 -8.91 -7.64
C GLY A 34 2.72 -7.95 -6.44
N LEU A 35 2.48 -8.44 -5.22
CA LEU A 35 2.44 -7.63 -4.01
C LEU A 35 3.74 -7.71 -3.21
N LEU A 36 4.00 -6.65 -2.43
CA LEU A 36 5.10 -6.58 -1.49
C LEU A 36 4.69 -7.22 -0.16
N HIS A 37 5.53 -8.14 0.32
CA HIS A 37 5.44 -8.75 1.63
C HIS A 37 6.54 -8.17 2.52
N ILE A 38 6.20 -7.76 3.74
CA ILE A 38 7.17 -7.21 4.70
C ILE A 38 7.27 -8.07 5.95
N GLU A 39 8.45 -8.09 6.58
CA GLU A 39 8.66 -8.69 7.90
C GLU A 39 8.79 -7.57 8.94
N GLY A 40 7.75 -7.38 9.72
CA GLY A 40 7.62 -6.27 10.69
C GLY A 40 7.40 -6.72 12.14
N ARG A 41 7.67 -8.01 12.47
CA ARG A 41 7.45 -8.53 13.84
C ARG A 41 8.41 -7.97 14.86
N ASP A 42 9.67 -7.86 14.49
CA ASP A 42 10.72 -7.45 15.39
C ASP A 42 11.17 -6.00 15.16
N GLU A 43 11.00 -5.48 13.94
CA GLU A 43 11.34 -4.11 13.56
C GLU A 43 10.15 -3.44 12.83
N PRO A 44 9.81 -2.18 13.16
CA PRO A 44 8.72 -1.50 12.48
C PRO A 44 9.10 -1.15 11.05
N MET A 45 8.37 -1.71 10.07
CA MET A 45 8.59 -1.52 8.63
C MET A 45 7.67 -0.49 7.98
N THR A 46 6.84 0.20 8.77
CA THR A 46 5.87 1.18 8.26
C THR A 46 5.93 2.49 9.08
N TRP A 47 5.11 3.47 8.70
CA TRP A 47 5.00 4.72 9.45
C TRP A 47 4.48 4.49 10.90
N MET A 48 3.82 3.36 11.17
CA MET A 48 3.41 2.95 12.51
C MET A 48 4.61 2.32 13.25
N ASN A 49 5.54 3.18 13.66
CA ASN A 49 6.86 2.79 14.15
C ASN A 49 7.07 2.94 15.66
N SER A 50 5.99 3.09 16.43
CA SER A 50 6.08 3.13 17.90
C SER A 50 6.55 1.78 18.45
N THR A 51 7.50 1.83 19.39
CA THR A 51 8.05 0.63 20.02
C THR A 51 7.95 0.70 21.55
N VAL A 52 7.82 -0.47 22.18
CA VAL A 52 7.92 -0.66 23.63
C VAL A 52 8.90 -1.79 23.88
N ASN A 53 9.90 -1.53 24.72
CA ASN A 53 11.01 -2.47 24.99
C ASN A 53 11.70 -2.98 23.71
N GLY A 54 11.86 -2.11 22.71
CA GLY A 54 12.51 -2.42 21.45
C GLY A 54 11.65 -3.20 20.45
N LYS A 55 10.38 -3.49 20.75
CA LYS A 55 9.47 -4.20 19.84
C LYS A 55 8.34 -3.31 19.37
N PRO A 56 7.87 -3.48 18.13
CA PRO A 56 6.70 -2.74 17.61
C PRO A 56 5.48 -2.90 18.50
N VAL A 57 4.78 -1.80 18.79
CA VAL A 57 3.48 -1.84 19.49
C VAL A 57 2.42 -2.54 18.63
N VAL A 58 2.51 -2.35 17.30
CA VAL A 58 1.68 -3.04 16.32
C VAL A 58 2.61 -3.72 15.32
N PRO A 59 2.90 -5.02 15.49
CA PRO A 59 3.78 -5.78 14.60
C PRO A 59 3.04 -6.11 13.30
N ARG A 60 3.15 -5.22 12.30
CA ARG A 60 2.51 -5.38 11.00
C ARG A 60 3.42 -6.14 10.06
N THR A 61 3.05 -7.38 9.77
CA THR A 61 3.81 -8.32 8.93
C THR A 61 2.92 -8.87 7.82
N GLY A 62 3.51 -9.33 6.74
CA GLY A 62 2.79 -9.85 5.58
C GLY A 62 2.49 -8.78 4.54
N TYR A 63 1.33 -8.88 3.91
CA TYR A 63 0.84 -7.87 2.98
C TYR A 63 0.22 -6.72 3.78
N VAL A 64 0.78 -5.53 3.67
CA VAL A 64 0.32 -4.33 4.38
C VAL A 64 -0.35 -3.38 3.40
N VAL A 65 -1.52 -2.87 3.76
CA VAL A 65 -2.46 -2.21 2.84
C VAL A 65 -1.87 -0.96 2.18
N GLU A 66 -1.33 -0.01 2.95
CA GLU A 66 -0.78 1.22 2.38
C GLU A 66 0.54 0.99 1.62
N ILE A 67 1.35 0.03 2.04
CA ILE A 67 2.59 -0.33 1.33
C ILE A 67 2.26 -0.85 -0.07
N ASN A 68 1.26 -1.72 -0.18
CA ASN A 68 0.85 -2.26 -1.47
C ASN A 68 0.05 -1.26 -2.32
N ALA A 69 -0.66 -0.32 -1.70
CA ALA A 69 -1.24 0.81 -2.42
C ALA A 69 -0.18 1.75 -3.00
N LEU A 70 0.86 2.07 -2.23
CA LEU A 70 2.03 2.84 -2.69
C LEU A 70 2.78 2.13 -3.82
N TRP A 71 2.97 0.82 -3.70
CA TRP A 71 3.60 0.00 -4.73
C TRP A 71 2.84 0.05 -6.05
N TYR A 72 1.53 -0.17 -6.02
CA TYR A 72 0.69 -0.04 -7.21
C TYR A 72 0.77 1.35 -7.84
N ASN A 73 0.63 2.40 -7.01
CA ASN A 73 0.74 3.78 -7.47
C ASN A 73 2.12 4.07 -8.10
N ALA A 74 3.21 3.54 -7.52
CA ALA A 74 4.55 3.70 -8.08
C ALA A 74 4.70 3.04 -9.45
N LEU A 75 4.21 1.81 -9.63
CA LEU A 75 4.24 1.12 -10.92
C LEU A 75 3.52 1.93 -12.01
N LYS A 76 2.30 2.38 -11.73
CA LYS A 76 1.49 3.18 -12.66
C LYS A 76 2.13 4.54 -12.97
N PHE A 77 2.64 5.22 -11.95
CA PHE A 77 3.31 6.51 -12.11
C PHE A 77 4.56 6.40 -13.00
N ILE A 78 5.41 5.39 -12.78
CA ILE A 78 6.61 5.17 -13.59
C ILE A 78 6.24 4.75 -15.01
N ALA A 79 5.17 3.99 -15.20
CA ALA A 79 4.64 3.64 -16.53
C ALA A 79 4.23 4.89 -17.32
N GLU A 80 3.48 5.82 -16.71
CA GLU A 80 3.10 7.09 -17.34
C GLU A 80 4.33 7.93 -17.70
N MET A 81 5.31 8.00 -16.79
CA MET A 81 6.57 8.70 -17.05
C MET A 81 7.33 8.07 -18.22
N ALA A 82 7.35 6.74 -18.33
CA ALA A 82 7.99 6.03 -19.43
C ALA A 82 7.32 6.34 -20.77
N ILE A 83 5.99 6.38 -20.84
CA ILE A 83 5.24 6.82 -22.03
C ILE A 83 5.63 8.24 -22.44
N SER A 84 5.64 9.17 -21.47
CA SER A 84 5.98 10.58 -21.71
C SER A 84 7.40 10.79 -22.22
N ASN A 85 8.26 9.78 -22.10
CA ASN A 85 9.65 9.78 -22.57
C ASN A 85 9.91 8.82 -23.73
N GLY A 86 8.89 8.38 -24.43
CA GLY A 86 9.01 7.55 -25.64
C GLY A 86 9.48 6.12 -25.37
N LYS A 87 9.21 5.57 -24.19
CA LYS A 87 9.52 4.20 -23.77
C LYS A 87 8.23 3.34 -23.60
N PRO A 88 7.42 3.13 -24.67
CA PRO A 88 6.12 2.46 -24.54
C PRO A 88 6.24 0.99 -24.11
N GLU A 89 7.31 0.30 -24.51
CA GLU A 89 7.53 -1.10 -24.11
C GLU A 89 7.75 -1.23 -22.59
N LYS A 90 8.53 -0.32 -22.00
CA LYS A 90 8.72 -0.28 -20.55
C LYS A 90 7.42 0.05 -19.80
N ALA A 91 6.63 0.96 -20.36
CA ALA A 91 5.33 1.29 -19.80
C ALA A 91 4.39 0.07 -19.81
N ALA A 92 4.32 -0.67 -20.92
CA ALA A 92 3.50 -1.87 -21.04
C ALA A 92 3.92 -2.97 -20.05
N GLU A 93 5.24 -3.15 -19.83
CA GLU A 93 5.76 -4.08 -18.82
C GLU A 93 5.28 -3.69 -17.39
N LEU A 94 5.40 -2.40 -17.04
CA LEU A 94 5.00 -1.91 -15.73
C LEU A 94 3.48 -1.95 -15.53
N ASP A 95 2.70 -1.67 -16.57
CA ASP A 95 1.24 -1.78 -16.54
C ASP A 95 0.79 -3.23 -16.33
N ALA A 96 1.39 -4.19 -17.01
CA ALA A 96 1.08 -5.60 -16.80
C ALA A 96 1.36 -6.06 -15.35
N ARG A 97 2.44 -5.57 -14.76
CA ARG A 97 2.77 -5.83 -13.34
C ARG A 97 1.78 -5.15 -12.39
N ALA A 98 1.37 -3.93 -12.71
CA ALA A 98 0.36 -3.21 -11.95
C ALA A 98 -0.99 -3.94 -11.99
N ASP A 99 -1.38 -4.53 -13.12
CA ASP A 99 -2.62 -5.29 -13.26
C ASP A 99 -2.62 -6.53 -12.34
N ILE A 100 -1.52 -7.28 -12.29
CA ILE A 100 -1.35 -8.42 -11.36
C ILE A 100 -1.45 -7.94 -9.89
N ALA A 101 -0.78 -6.84 -9.58
CA ALA A 101 -0.83 -6.26 -8.24
C ALA A 101 -2.25 -5.78 -7.86
N LYS A 102 -3.00 -5.17 -8.80
CA LYS A 102 -4.38 -4.73 -8.60
C LYS A 102 -5.31 -5.89 -8.29
N GLU A 103 -5.28 -6.95 -9.09
CA GLU A 103 -6.11 -8.14 -8.86
C GLU A 103 -5.84 -8.75 -7.48
N SER A 104 -4.56 -8.89 -7.14
CA SER A 104 -4.16 -9.43 -5.85
C SER A 104 -4.53 -8.52 -4.68
N PHE A 105 -4.38 -7.20 -4.86
CA PHE A 105 -4.78 -6.21 -3.86
C PHE A 105 -6.28 -6.31 -3.54
N GLN A 106 -7.12 -6.34 -4.56
CA GLN A 106 -8.56 -6.43 -4.38
C GLN A 106 -8.97 -7.73 -3.69
N ARG A 107 -8.37 -8.86 -4.09
CA ARG A 107 -8.66 -10.18 -3.51
C ARG A 107 -8.22 -10.29 -2.04
N ILE A 108 -7.10 -9.66 -1.68
CA ILE A 108 -6.48 -9.81 -0.35
C ILE A 108 -7.03 -8.78 0.64
N PHE A 109 -7.22 -7.53 0.22
CA PHE A 109 -7.52 -6.45 1.17
C PHE A 109 -9.00 -6.08 1.26
N VAL A 110 -9.78 -6.23 0.18
CA VAL A 110 -11.20 -5.84 0.21
C VAL A 110 -11.99 -6.87 1.01
N ASN A 111 -12.56 -6.44 2.13
CA ASN A 111 -13.35 -7.31 2.98
C ASN A 111 -14.85 -7.22 2.70
N PRO A 112 -15.65 -8.21 3.14
CA PRO A 112 -17.09 -8.25 2.88
C PRO A 112 -17.88 -7.06 3.45
N ASN A 113 -17.32 -6.32 4.43
CA ASN A 113 -17.97 -5.17 5.05
C ASN A 113 -17.71 -3.86 4.29
N GLY A 114 -16.98 -3.91 3.15
CA GLY A 114 -16.75 -2.77 2.27
C GLY A 114 -15.64 -1.81 2.72
N TYR A 115 -14.73 -2.26 3.58
CA TYR A 115 -13.49 -1.56 3.91
C TYR A 115 -12.28 -2.46 3.64
N LEU A 116 -11.06 -2.07 4.03
CA LEU A 116 -9.85 -2.84 3.76
C LEU A 116 -9.27 -3.41 5.06
N PHE A 117 -8.77 -4.64 5.00
CA PHE A 117 -7.93 -5.20 6.04
C PHE A 117 -6.65 -4.35 6.20
N ASP A 118 -6.17 -4.17 7.42
CA ASP A 118 -4.96 -3.38 7.67
C ASP A 118 -3.69 -4.11 7.20
N TYR A 119 -3.60 -5.39 7.53
CA TYR A 119 -2.60 -6.31 6.96
C TYR A 119 -3.13 -7.75 6.92
N VAL A 120 -2.52 -8.54 6.06
CA VAL A 120 -2.83 -9.98 5.89
C VAL A 120 -1.53 -10.77 5.84
N GLU A 121 -1.41 -11.75 6.71
CA GLU A 121 -0.31 -12.72 6.76
C GLU A 121 -0.91 -14.12 6.84
N ASP A 122 -0.14 -15.16 6.52
CA ASP A 122 -0.55 -16.57 6.46
C ASP A 122 -1.54 -16.98 7.56
N GLY A 123 -2.83 -17.04 7.21
CA GLY A 123 -3.92 -17.38 8.11
C GLY A 123 -4.33 -16.29 9.12
N ILE A 124 -3.67 -15.14 9.14
CA ILE A 124 -3.98 -14.00 10.01
C ILE A 124 -4.46 -12.83 9.16
N THR A 125 -5.63 -12.30 9.50
CA THR A 125 -6.20 -11.13 8.86
C THR A 125 -6.52 -10.09 9.93
N ASP A 126 -5.93 -8.89 9.83
CA ASP A 126 -6.22 -7.81 10.76
C ASP A 126 -7.45 -7.03 10.31
N TRP A 127 -8.53 -7.14 11.09
CA TRP A 127 -9.79 -6.46 10.90
C TRP A 127 -9.84 -5.06 11.55
N SER A 128 -8.74 -4.60 12.12
CA SER A 128 -8.68 -3.30 12.78
C SER A 128 -8.98 -2.18 11.79
N VAL A 129 -9.91 -1.30 12.18
CA VAL A 129 -10.24 -0.13 11.36
C VAL A 129 -9.24 0.97 11.67
N ARG A 130 -8.31 1.18 10.72
CA ARG A 130 -7.21 2.15 10.81
C ARG A 130 -7.23 3.11 9.61
N PRO A 131 -6.64 4.29 9.72
CA PRO A 131 -6.60 5.28 8.62
C PRO A 131 -5.78 4.82 7.42
N ASN A 132 -5.00 3.74 7.53
CA ASN A 132 -4.15 3.20 6.47
C ASN A 132 -4.93 2.89 5.18
N MET A 133 -6.19 2.49 5.30
CA MET A 133 -7.06 2.21 4.17
C MET A 133 -7.42 3.44 3.32
N ILE A 134 -7.12 4.68 3.79
CA ILE A 134 -7.38 5.89 3.02
C ILE A 134 -6.34 6.12 1.92
N PHE A 135 -5.13 5.57 2.04
CA PHE A 135 -4.08 5.74 1.04
C PHE A 135 -4.53 5.31 -0.36
N PRO A 136 -5.04 4.08 -0.59
CA PRO A 136 -5.49 3.69 -1.92
C PRO A 136 -6.71 4.48 -2.41
N VAL A 137 -7.46 5.15 -1.53
CA VAL A 137 -8.56 6.04 -1.95
C VAL A 137 -8.02 7.37 -2.46
N ALA A 138 -6.97 7.90 -1.81
CA ALA A 138 -6.45 9.24 -2.05
C ALA A 138 -5.47 9.35 -3.24
N PHE A 139 -4.82 8.23 -3.62
CA PHE A 139 -3.84 8.25 -4.70
C PHE A 139 -4.49 8.42 -6.09
N ASP A 140 -3.75 9.08 -6.99
CA ASP A 140 -4.15 9.24 -8.39
C ASP A 140 -4.31 7.88 -9.06
N TYR A 141 -3.33 6.97 -8.85
CA TYR A 141 -3.42 5.58 -9.26
C TYR A 141 -3.82 4.70 -8.10
N SER A 142 -5.01 4.14 -8.19
CA SER A 142 -5.59 3.33 -7.13
C SER A 142 -5.86 1.90 -7.60
N PRO A 143 -5.56 0.89 -6.79
CA PRO A 143 -5.95 -0.48 -7.08
C PRO A 143 -7.44 -0.76 -6.84
N LEU A 144 -8.20 0.24 -6.34
CA LEU A 144 -9.62 0.12 -6.03
C LEU A 144 -10.50 0.63 -7.17
N GLU A 145 -11.66 0.01 -7.37
CA GLU A 145 -12.72 0.51 -8.23
C GLU A 145 -13.44 1.71 -7.58
N PRO A 146 -14.12 2.57 -8.37
CA PRO A 146 -14.79 3.77 -7.84
C PRO A 146 -15.76 3.47 -6.68
N GLU A 147 -16.53 2.40 -6.78
CA GLU A 147 -17.49 1.97 -5.76
C GLU A 147 -16.78 1.52 -4.48
N GLN A 148 -15.64 0.83 -4.63
CA GLN A 148 -14.82 0.41 -3.50
C GLN A 148 -14.19 1.62 -2.80
N LYS A 149 -13.64 2.59 -3.56
CA LYS A 149 -13.14 3.86 -3.02
C LYS A 149 -14.19 4.58 -2.19
N LYS A 150 -15.41 4.69 -2.73
CA LYS A 150 -16.52 5.32 -2.02
C LYS A 150 -16.85 4.59 -0.73
N SER A 151 -16.96 3.27 -0.77
CA SER A 151 -17.27 2.45 0.40
C SER A 151 -16.22 2.59 1.50
N VAL A 152 -14.93 2.53 1.14
CA VAL A 152 -13.81 2.72 2.08
C VAL A 152 -13.82 4.12 2.68
N LEU A 153 -14.07 5.17 1.87
CA LEU A 153 -14.14 6.54 2.33
C LEU A 153 -15.28 6.74 3.33
N ASP A 154 -16.47 6.25 2.99
CA ASP A 154 -17.66 6.32 3.85
C ASP A 154 -17.40 5.60 5.19
N PHE A 155 -16.71 4.45 5.14
CA PHE A 155 -16.36 3.68 6.33
C PHE A 155 -15.33 4.42 7.21
N CYS A 156 -14.26 4.94 6.62
CA CYS A 156 -13.26 5.76 7.31
C CYS A 156 -13.91 6.99 7.98
N THR A 157 -14.77 7.68 7.25
CA THR A 157 -15.45 8.88 7.74
C THR A 157 -16.30 8.55 8.97
N ARG A 158 -17.09 7.49 8.91
CA ARG A 158 -17.97 7.08 10.01
C ARG A 158 -17.22 6.62 11.25
N GLU A 159 -16.12 5.88 11.08
CA GLU A 159 -15.43 5.21 12.19
C GLU A 159 -14.26 6.01 12.77
N LEU A 160 -13.61 6.84 11.94
CA LEU A 160 -12.34 7.46 12.31
C LEU A 160 -12.36 8.99 12.34
N LEU A 161 -13.26 9.65 11.57
CA LEU A 161 -13.21 11.11 11.44
C LEU A 161 -13.58 11.81 12.74
N THR A 162 -12.79 12.82 13.08
CA THR A 162 -13.03 13.76 14.18
C THR A 162 -12.84 15.20 13.69
N PRO A 163 -13.26 16.22 14.45
CA PRO A 163 -12.98 17.60 14.09
C PRO A 163 -11.49 17.96 13.96
N LYS A 164 -10.60 17.10 14.47
CA LYS A 164 -9.14 17.33 14.47
C LYS A 164 -8.38 16.41 13.50
N GLY A 165 -9.06 15.51 12.78
CA GLY A 165 -8.44 14.55 11.86
C GLY A 165 -8.95 13.12 12.07
N LEU A 166 -8.23 12.14 11.54
CA LEU A 166 -8.59 10.74 11.68
C LEU A 166 -7.98 10.13 12.95
N ARG A 167 -8.76 9.35 13.67
CA ARG A 167 -8.23 8.47 14.72
C ARG A 167 -7.29 7.43 14.13
N THR A 168 -6.29 7.02 14.88
CA THR A 168 -5.36 5.95 14.47
C THR A 168 -5.97 4.55 14.58
N LEU A 169 -7.06 4.43 15.33
CA LEU A 169 -7.82 3.20 15.51
C LEU A 169 -9.29 3.54 15.82
N SER A 170 -10.24 2.77 15.26
CA SER A 170 -11.66 2.93 15.61
C SER A 170 -11.90 2.59 17.08
N PRO A 171 -12.77 3.36 17.79
CA PRO A 171 -13.20 3.04 19.15
C PRO A 171 -13.87 1.67 19.29
N LYS A 172 -14.32 1.06 18.18
CA LYS A 172 -14.92 -0.27 18.14
C LYS A 172 -13.90 -1.40 17.95
N SER A 173 -12.65 -1.06 17.60
CA SER A 173 -11.58 -2.05 17.42
C SER A 173 -10.99 -2.47 18.77
N GLY A 174 -10.64 -3.73 18.91
CA GLY A 174 -9.91 -4.22 20.09
C GLY A 174 -8.61 -3.46 20.29
N GLY A 175 -8.27 -3.16 21.53
CA GLY A 175 -7.04 -2.41 21.87
C GLY A 175 -7.13 -0.88 21.69
N TYR A 176 -8.31 -0.33 21.35
CA TYR A 176 -8.50 1.13 21.40
C TYR A 176 -8.32 1.66 22.83
N ASN A 177 -7.46 2.66 22.95
CA ASN A 177 -7.25 3.41 24.19
C ASN A 177 -7.49 4.90 23.89
N PRO A 178 -8.52 5.54 24.49
CA PRO A 178 -8.90 6.92 24.19
C PRO A 178 -7.87 7.95 24.69
#